data_2869c0b8b537ba4f6faa8635d0de5d9a
#
_entry.id   2869c0b8b537ba4f6faa8635d0de5d9a
#
_cell.length_a   1.000
_cell.length_b   1.000
_cell.length_c   1.000
_cell.angle_alpha   90.00
_cell.angle_beta   90.00
_cell.angle_gamma   90.00
#
_symmetry.space_group_name_H-M   'P 1'
#
loop_
_entity.id
_entity.type
_entity.pdbx_description
1 polymer ?
#
loop_
_entity_poly.entity_id
_entity_poly.type
_entity_poly.pdbx_seq_one_letter_code
_entity_poly.pdbx_strand_id
1 'polypeptide(L)'
;CNWKFAIENYCESYHLPWVHPGLNSYSKIDDHYHIQGLPNRFAGQGTKVYNPRFKGKEKFPSFPNWPKNKEHIAEYVALFPNVMLGVHKDHFYAYWLEPVDHKYTKEHMEIYYVGEKAANSKKFKSLRKQNYKLWKAIQTEDLNIIEGMQEGRNSPSYNGGNFSPIMDNPTHHFHKWVATNIV
;
A
#
# COMPACT_ATOMS: atom_id res chain seq x y z
N CYS A 1 -3.03 -5.76 -15.13
CA CYS A 1 -2.82 -4.41 -15.68
C CYS A 1 -1.33 -4.06 -15.75
N ASN A 2 -1.00 -2.89 -16.30
CA ASN A 2 0.35 -2.33 -16.28
C ASN A 2 0.76 -1.99 -14.85
N TRP A 3 1.98 -2.31 -14.46
CA TRP A 3 2.52 -2.12 -13.11
C TRP A 3 2.39 -0.68 -12.55
N LYS A 4 2.40 0.32 -13.43
CA LYS A 4 2.28 1.72 -13.01
C LYS A 4 0.94 2.04 -12.34
N PHE A 5 -0.14 1.35 -12.72
CA PHE A 5 -1.43 1.54 -12.06
C PHE A 5 -1.44 1.09 -10.60
N ALA A 6 -0.72 0.01 -10.28
CA ALA A 6 -0.58 -0.43 -8.89
C ALA A 6 0.17 0.62 -8.05
N ILE A 7 1.23 1.23 -8.59
CA ILE A 7 1.95 2.31 -7.90
C ILE A 7 1.08 3.57 -7.76
N GLU A 8 0.34 3.94 -8.80
CA GLU A 8 -0.59 5.09 -8.73
C GLU A 8 -1.62 4.91 -7.63
N ASN A 9 -2.30 3.76 -7.61
CA ASN A 9 -3.29 3.42 -6.59
C ASN A 9 -2.68 3.39 -5.18
N TYR A 10 -1.45 2.91 -5.04
CA TYR A 10 -0.76 2.83 -3.76
C TYR A 10 -0.32 4.19 -3.21
N CYS A 11 -0.10 5.16 -4.07
CA CYS A 11 0.36 6.50 -3.69
C CYS A 11 -0.73 7.42 -3.15
N GLU A 12 -2.01 7.10 -3.35
CA GLU A 12 -3.12 7.96 -2.94
C GLU A 12 -4.06 7.23 -1.95
N SER A 13 -4.93 7.96 -1.28
CA SER A 13 -5.85 7.41 -0.28
C SER A 13 -7.32 7.72 -0.53
N TYR A 14 -7.66 8.47 -1.56
CA TYR A 14 -9.05 8.88 -1.79
C TYR A 14 -9.95 7.73 -2.23
N HIS A 15 -9.40 6.62 -2.73
CA HIS A 15 -10.18 5.41 -3.04
C HIS A 15 -10.63 4.64 -1.80
N LEU A 16 -10.00 4.84 -0.62
CA LEU A 16 -10.26 4.06 0.59
C LEU A 16 -11.73 3.93 0.97
N PRO A 17 -12.54 5.02 1.03
CA PRO A 17 -13.93 4.92 1.44
C PRO A 17 -14.80 4.06 0.52
N TRP A 18 -14.42 3.97 -0.74
CA TRP A 18 -15.18 3.31 -1.79
C TRP A 18 -14.71 1.88 -2.05
N VAL A 19 -13.40 1.67 -2.08
CA VAL A 19 -12.78 0.38 -2.41
C VAL A 19 -12.56 -0.46 -1.16
N HIS A 20 -12.15 0.17 -0.05
CA HIS A 20 -11.79 -0.50 1.21
C HIS A 20 -12.65 -0.06 2.40
N PRO A 21 -13.98 -0.23 2.38
CA PRO A 21 -14.83 0.21 3.49
C PRO A 21 -14.44 -0.47 4.81
N GLY A 22 -13.94 -1.72 4.74
CA GLY A 22 -13.41 -2.45 5.88
C GLY A 22 -12.17 -1.77 6.48
N LEU A 23 -11.18 -1.43 5.66
CA LEU A 23 -9.97 -0.70 6.08
C LEU A 23 -10.32 0.70 6.60
N ASN A 24 -11.15 1.43 5.89
CA ASN A 24 -11.58 2.78 6.27
C ASN A 24 -12.32 2.82 7.62
N SER A 25 -12.86 1.69 8.10
CA SER A 25 -13.52 1.63 9.41
C SER A 25 -12.55 1.78 10.59
N TYR A 26 -11.27 1.50 10.42
CA TYR A 26 -10.22 1.58 11.46
C TYR A 26 -8.94 2.31 11.03
N SER A 27 -8.92 2.85 9.83
CA SER A 27 -7.90 3.72 9.26
C SER A 27 -8.60 4.70 8.30
N LYS A 28 -9.18 5.75 8.88
CA LYS A 28 -10.03 6.68 8.12
C LYS A 28 -9.21 7.56 7.19
N ILE A 29 -9.77 7.92 6.05
CA ILE A 29 -9.13 8.81 5.08
C ILE A 29 -8.67 10.13 5.71
N ASP A 30 -9.43 10.68 6.65
CA ASP A 30 -9.10 11.94 7.34
C ASP A 30 -7.83 11.87 8.20
N ASP A 31 -7.41 10.66 8.57
CA ASP A 31 -6.18 10.43 9.34
C ASP A 31 -4.95 10.26 8.44
N HIS A 32 -5.14 10.23 7.12
CA HIS A 32 -4.06 10.01 6.16
C HIS A 32 -3.25 11.29 5.89
N TYR A 33 -1.99 11.09 5.53
CA TYR A 33 -1.04 12.15 5.16
C TYR A 33 -0.12 11.65 4.04
N HIS A 34 0.43 12.59 3.29
CA HIS A 34 1.34 12.26 2.19
C HIS A 34 2.77 12.06 2.66
N ILE A 35 3.46 11.14 2.01
CA ILE A 35 4.88 10.88 2.16
C ILE A 35 5.52 11.15 0.80
N GLN A 36 6.48 12.09 0.79
CA GLN A 36 7.29 12.38 -0.39
C GLN A 36 8.75 12.35 0.02
N GLY A 37 9.54 11.58 -0.69
CA GLY A 37 10.95 11.42 -0.40
C GLY A 37 11.84 12.42 -1.12
N LEU A 38 13.14 12.29 -0.83
CA LEU A 38 14.22 12.95 -1.57
C LEU A 38 14.05 12.70 -3.08
N PRO A 39 14.54 13.62 -3.94
CA PRO A 39 14.05 13.78 -5.28
C PRO A 39 13.91 12.45 -6.01
N ASN A 40 12.68 12.11 -6.34
CA ASN A 40 12.27 11.12 -7.32
C ASN A 40 12.62 9.65 -6.99
N ARG A 41 12.67 9.23 -5.72
CA ARG A 41 12.95 7.83 -5.39
C ARG A 41 11.79 7.09 -4.75
N PHE A 42 10.95 7.80 -4.04
CA PHE A 42 9.79 7.20 -3.38
C PHE A 42 8.71 8.24 -3.11
N ALA A 43 7.49 7.77 -3.02
CA ALA A 43 6.33 8.52 -2.57
C ALA A 43 5.34 7.57 -1.91
N GLY A 44 4.30 8.09 -1.30
CA GLY A 44 3.27 7.27 -0.68
C GLY A 44 2.41 8.06 0.28
N GLN A 45 1.80 7.33 1.16
CA GLN A 45 0.90 7.86 2.17
C GLN A 45 1.12 7.17 3.51
N GLY A 46 0.66 7.79 4.57
CA GLY A 46 0.60 7.18 5.89
C GLY A 46 -0.72 7.48 6.56
N THR A 47 -1.02 6.78 7.64
CA THR A 47 -2.16 7.06 8.50
C THR A 47 -1.70 7.25 9.95
N LYS A 48 -2.32 8.20 10.64
CA LYS A 48 -2.09 8.42 12.09
C LYS A 48 -2.78 7.38 12.95
N VAL A 49 -3.79 6.69 12.38
CA VAL A 49 -4.60 5.70 13.08
C VAL A 49 -4.73 4.42 12.26
N TYR A 50 -4.01 3.38 12.68
CA TYR A 50 -4.15 2.03 12.18
C TYR A 50 -4.37 1.08 13.36
N ASN A 51 -5.59 0.56 13.50
CA ASN A 51 -5.95 -0.26 14.66
C ASN A 51 -6.86 -1.43 14.27
N PRO A 52 -6.37 -2.41 13.48
CA PRO A 52 -7.14 -3.57 13.09
C PRO A 52 -7.47 -4.45 14.29
N ARG A 53 -8.63 -5.12 14.25
CA ARG A 53 -9.06 -6.05 15.28
C ARG A 53 -8.84 -7.49 14.83
N PHE A 54 -7.96 -8.19 15.51
CA PHE A 54 -7.75 -9.63 15.33
C PHE A 54 -8.42 -10.43 16.46
N LYS A 55 -8.89 -11.64 16.12
CA LYS A 55 -9.45 -12.57 17.11
C LYS A 55 -8.31 -13.23 17.90
N GLY A 56 -8.52 -13.40 19.21
CA GLY A 56 -7.56 -14.03 20.11
C GLY A 56 -6.88 -13.04 21.05
N LYS A 57 -6.04 -13.57 21.96
CA LYS A 57 -5.32 -12.77 22.97
C LYS A 57 -3.91 -12.35 22.53
N GLU A 58 -3.39 -13.00 21.49
CA GLU A 58 -2.02 -12.79 21.04
C GLU A 58 -1.88 -11.47 20.30
N LYS A 59 -0.77 -10.79 20.54
CA LYS A 59 -0.34 -9.59 19.80
C LYS A 59 1.08 -9.81 19.32
N PHE A 60 1.40 -9.36 18.11
CA PHE A 60 2.79 -9.39 17.65
C PHE A 60 3.67 -8.45 18.49
N PRO A 61 4.93 -8.80 18.71
CA PRO A 61 5.89 -7.87 19.31
C PRO A 61 6.15 -6.70 18.37
N SER A 62 6.35 -5.53 18.94
CA SER A 62 6.74 -4.33 18.18
C SER A 62 8.22 -4.38 17.79
N PHE A 63 8.59 -3.64 16.76
CA PHE A 63 10.00 -3.41 16.43
C PHE A 63 10.75 -2.81 17.62
N PRO A 64 12.00 -3.22 17.86
CA PRO A 64 12.83 -2.60 18.88
C PRO A 64 12.92 -1.08 18.65
N ASN A 65 12.80 -0.33 19.73
CA ASN A 65 12.85 1.14 19.71
C ASN A 65 11.78 1.83 18.86
N TRP A 66 10.66 1.15 18.57
CA TRP A 66 9.53 1.80 17.89
C TRP A 66 9.09 3.05 18.67
N PRO A 67 8.98 4.22 18.02
CA PRO A 67 8.63 5.45 18.71
C PRO A 67 7.24 5.38 19.36
N LYS A 68 7.13 5.75 20.64
CA LYS A 68 5.86 5.70 21.36
C LYS A 68 4.77 6.57 20.73
N ASN A 69 5.15 7.71 20.18
CA ASN A 69 4.22 8.61 19.47
C ASN A 69 3.77 8.08 18.10
N LYS A 70 4.34 6.97 17.65
CA LYS A 70 3.98 6.30 16.38
C LYS A 70 3.28 4.95 16.58
N GLU A 71 2.74 4.68 17.77
CA GLU A 71 2.15 3.36 18.08
C GLU A 71 1.02 2.93 17.13
N HIS A 72 0.25 3.87 16.63
CA HIS A 72 -0.88 3.62 15.74
C HIS A 72 -0.63 4.09 14.30
N ILE A 73 0.58 4.49 13.99
CA ILE A 73 0.93 4.93 12.64
C ILE A 73 1.19 3.70 11.75
N ALA A 74 0.73 3.78 10.51
CA ALA A 74 1.16 2.91 9.42
C ALA A 74 1.61 3.78 8.24
N GLU A 75 2.64 3.36 7.54
CA GLU A 75 3.18 4.07 6.39
C GLU A 75 3.22 3.14 5.17
N TYR A 76 2.73 3.63 4.05
CA TYR A 76 2.60 2.93 2.78
C TYR A 76 3.45 3.66 1.74
N VAL A 77 4.60 3.08 1.40
CA VAL A 77 5.63 3.75 0.61
C VAL A 77 5.92 2.96 -0.66
N ALA A 78 5.72 3.59 -1.80
CA ALA A 78 6.19 3.08 -3.08
C ALA A 78 7.64 3.52 -3.31
N LEU A 79 8.55 2.56 -3.35
CA LEU A 79 9.93 2.74 -3.79
C LEU A 79 9.99 2.56 -5.30
N PHE A 80 10.37 3.59 -6.03
CA PHE A 80 10.40 3.53 -7.48
C PHE A 80 11.54 2.68 -8.02
N PRO A 81 11.29 1.87 -9.04
CA PRO A 81 10.08 1.84 -9.87
C PRO A 81 8.91 1.01 -9.31
N ASN A 82 9.14 -0.11 -8.63
CA ASN A 82 8.17 -1.20 -8.61
C ASN A 82 8.09 -1.96 -7.28
N VAL A 83 8.50 -1.35 -6.17
CA VAL A 83 8.39 -1.94 -4.83
C VAL A 83 7.46 -1.09 -3.97
N MET A 84 6.51 -1.75 -3.28
CA MET A 84 5.58 -1.11 -2.35
C MET A 84 5.76 -1.70 -0.96
N LEU A 85 5.94 -0.85 0.03
CA LEU A 85 6.17 -1.24 1.43
C LEU A 85 5.04 -0.73 2.32
N GLY A 86 4.48 -1.62 3.15
CA GLY A 86 3.61 -1.23 4.24
C GLY A 86 4.31 -1.45 5.58
N VAL A 87 4.59 -0.38 6.30
CA VAL A 87 5.36 -0.41 7.54
C VAL A 87 4.44 -0.16 8.73
N HIS A 88 4.42 -1.13 9.64
CA HIS A 88 3.62 -1.12 10.86
C HIS A 88 4.52 -1.37 12.08
N LYS A 89 4.04 -1.08 13.26
CA LYS A 89 4.82 -1.24 14.50
C LYS A 89 5.32 -2.67 14.77
N ASP A 90 4.66 -3.67 14.21
CA ASP A 90 4.84 -5.08 14.57
C ASP A 90 5.05 -6.01 13.36
N HIS A 91 4.93 -5.49 12.18
CA HIS A 91 5.25 -6.17 10.92
C HIS A 91 5.50 -5.16 9.82
N PHE A 92 6.10 -5.61 8.74
CA PHE A 92 6.01 -4.92 7.46
C PHE A 92 5.72 -5.93 6.35
N TYR A 93 5.14 -5.44 5.27
CA TYR A 93 5.04 -6.22 4.06
C TYR A 93 5.75 -5.51 2.90
N ALA A 94 6.19 -6.30 1.96
CA ALA A 94 6.72 -5.83 0.70
C ALA A 94 5.93 -6.47 -0.44
N TYR A 95 5.49 -5.64 -1.37
CA TYR A 95 5.07 -6.06 -2.70
C TYR A 95 6.18 -5.70 -3.68
N TRP A 96 6.49 -6.59 -4.59
CA TRP A 96 7.25 -6.22 -5.77
C TRP A 96 6.49 -6.61 -7.01
N LEU A 97 6.53 -5.71 -7.98
CA LEU A 97 5.81 -5.81 -9.23
C LEU A 97 6.78 -6.31 -10.30
N GLU A 98 6.47 -7.44 -10.90
CA GLU A 98 7.20 -8.04 -12.01
C GLU A 98 6.42 -7.76 -13.31
N PRO A 99 6.79 -6.73 -14.10
CA PRO A 99 6.15 -6.46 -15.36
C PRO A 99 6.41 -7.61 -16.32
N VAL A 100 5.35 -8.21 -16.85
CA VAL A 100 5.44 -9.27 -17.89
C VAL A 100 5.39 -8.64 -19.27
N ASP A 101 4.45 -7.71 -19.46
CA ASP A 101 4.31 -6.88 -20.64
C ASP A 101 3.58 -5.57 -20.31
N HIS A 102 3.14 -4.83 -21.33
CA HIS A 102 2.45 -3.55 -21.12
C HIS A 102 1.04 -3.66 -20.51
N LYS A 103 0.48 -4.88 -20.43
CA LYS A 103 -0.86 -5.17 -19.88
C LYS A 103 -0.83 -6.07 -18.67
N TYR A 104 0.24 -6.81 -18.47
CA TYR A 104 0.34 -7.82 -17.43
C TYR A 104 1.50 -7.57 -16.47
N THR A 105 1.18 -7.67 -15.19
CA THR A 105 2.14 -7.59 -14.08
C THR A 105 1.84 -8.73 -13.10
N LYS A 106 2.88 -9.41 -12.65
CA LYS A 106 2.78 -10.29 -11.49
C LYS A 106 3.10 -9.50 -10.24
N GLU A 107 2.27 -9.68 -9.22
CA GLU A 107 2.51 -9.13 -7.89
C GLU A 107 2.97 -10.24 -6.95
N HIS A 108 4.04 -9.97 -6.25
CA HIS A 108 4.57 -10.84 -5.20
C HIS A 108 4.46 -10.12 -3.87
N MET A 109 3.95 -10.81 -2.85
CA MET A 109 3.81 -10.26 -1.50
C MET A 109 4.51 -11.13 -0.48
N GLU A 110 5.31 -10.50 0.37
CA GLU A 110 5.84 -11.11 1.57
C GLU A 110 5.53 -10.26 2.81
N ILE A 111 5.27 -10.92 3.93
CA ILE A 111 5.03 -10.28 5.22
C ILE A 111 6.09 -10.72 6.21
N TYR A 112 6.74 -9.75 6.83
CA TYR A 112 7.81 -9.94 7.78
C TYR A 112 7.37 -9.55 9.20
N TYR A 113 7.62 -10.43 10.16
CA TYR A 113 7.23 -10.23 11.56
C TYR A 113 8.46 -10.04 12.44
N VAL A 114 8.28 -9.32 13.55
CA VAL A 114 9.38 -8.99 14.47
C VAL A 114 9.82 -10.22 15.25
N GLY A 115 11.02 -10.70 14.94
CA GLY A 115 11.70 -11.78 15.64
C GLY A 115 11.20 -13.19 15.31
N GLU A 116 12.08 -14.15 15.53
CA GLU A 116 11.90 -15.57 15.19
C GLU A 116 10.59 -16.17 15.76
N LYS A 117 10.23 -15.82 16.99
CA LYS A 117 9.02 -16.36 17.62
C LYS A 117 7.75 -15.91 16.91
N ALA A 118 7.65 -14.61 16.57
CA ALA A 118 6.48 -14.11 15.85
C ALA A 118 6.41 -14.66 14.44
N ALA A 119 7.55 -14.79 13.77
CA ALA A 119 7.65 -15.31 12.41
C ALA A 119 7.30 -16.80 12.31
N ASN A 120 7.77 -17.67 13.24
CA ASN A 120 7.79 -19.12 13.03
C ASN A 120 7.02 -19.95 14.06
N SER A 121 6.79 -19.44 15.29
CA SER A 121 6.18 -20.28 16.32
C SER A 121 4.72 -20.61 16.07
N LYS A 122 4.29 -21.76 16.61
CA LYS A 122 2.88 -22.21 16.59
C LYS A 122 1.97 -21.22 17.31
N LYS A 123 2.48 -20.56 18.37
CA LYS A 123 1.75 -19.57 19.17
C LYS A 123 1.12 -18.48 18.30
N PHE A 124 1.87 -17.93 17.35
CA PHE A 124 1.43 -16.83 16.49
C PHE A 124 0.80 -17.29 15.15
N LYS A 125 0.69 -18.60 14.89
CA LYS A 125 0.18 -19.11 13.61
C LYS A 125 -1.21 -18.56 13.25
N SER A 126 -2.13 -18.51 14.22
CA SER A 126 -3.48 -17.99 13.98
C SER A 126 -3.47 -16.51 13.66
N LEU A 127 -2.68 -15.72 14.38
CA LEU A 127 -2.57 -14.28 14.18
C LEU A 127 -1.93 -13.96 12.82
N ARG A 128 -0.85 -14.66 12.43
CA ARG A 128 -0.26 -14.52 11.08
C ARG A 128 -1.28 -14.83 9.98
N LYS A 129 -2.07 -15.90 10.16
CA LYS A 129 -3.12 -16.25 9.18
C LYS A 129 -4.18 -15.15 9.06
N GLN A 130 -4.56 -14.51 10.15
CA GLN A 130 -5.52 -13.39 10.14
C GLN A 130 -4.92 -12.17 9.45
N ASN A 131 -3.68 -11.81 9.79
CA ASN A 131 -2.98 -10.68 9.18
C ASN A 131 -2.78 -10.90 7.66
N TYR A 132 -2.33 -12.09 7.25
CA TYR A 132 -2.21 -12.43 5.82
C TYR A 132 -3.56 -12.31 5.08
N LYS A 133 -4.64 -12.83 5.68
CA LYS A 133 -5.97 -12.72 5.07
C LYS A 133 -6.45 -11.28 4.94
N LEU A 134 -6.13 -10.43 5.92
CA LEU A 134 -6.46 -9.02 5.89
C LEU A 134 -5.79 -8.34 4.69
N TRP A 135 -4.48 -8.46 4.56
CA TRP A 135 -3.72 -7.84 3.47
C TRP A 135 -4.10 -8.41 2.10
N LYS A 136 -4.30 -9.74 2.03
CA LYS A 136 -4.77 -10.36 0.80
C LYS A 136 -6.15 -9.85 0.37
N ALA A 137 -7.06 -9.62 1.31
CA ALA A 137 -8.39 -9.08 1.00
C ALA A 137 -8.29 -7.66 0.45
N ILE A 138 -7.56 -6.77 1.13
CA ILE A 138 -7.31 -5.39 0.69
C ILE A 138 -6.73 -5.39 -0.73
N GLN A 139 -5.67 -6.16 -0.96
CA GLN A 139 -5.06 -6.28 -2.29
C GLN A 139 -6.04 -6.77 -3.37
N THR A 140 -6.89 -7.73 -3.02
CA THR A 140 -7.88 -8.26 -3.99
C THR A 140 -8.93 -7.21 -4.35
N GLU A 141 -9.31 -6.34 -3.40
CA GLU A 141 -10.21 -5.23 -3.64
C GLU A 141 -9.63 -4.23 -4.66
N ASP A 142 -8.33 -3.93 -4.57
CA ASP A 142 -7.62 -3.04 -5.49
C ASP A 142 -7.54 -3.58 -6.93
N LEU A 143 -7.40 -4.90 -7.11
CA LEU A 143 -7.17 -5.49 -8.44
C LEU A 143 -8.24 -5.06 -9.45
N ASN A 144 -9.51 -5.12 -9.06
CA ASN A 144 -10.61 -4.73 -9.94
C ASN A 144 -10.55 -3.25 -10.37
N ILE A 145 -10.09 -2.40 -9.44
CA ILE A 145 -10.01 -0.95 -9.68
C ILE A 145 -8.86 -0.63 -10.64
N ILE A 146 -7.68 -1.18 -10.39
CA ILE A 146 -6.51 -0.91 -11.25
C ILE A 146 -6.64 -1.53 -12.65
N GLU A 147 -7.35 -2.65 -12.79
CA GLU A 147 -7.70 -3.21 -14.09
C GLU A 147 -8.71 -2.32 -14.82
N GLY A 148 -9.74 -1.84 -14.12
CA GLY A 148 -10.69 -0.86 -14.67
C GLY A 148 -10.03 0.47 -15.06
N MET A 149 -9.03 0.93 -14.31
CA MET A 149 -8.23 2.11 -14.67
C MET A 149 -7.51 1.91 -16.01
N GLN A 150 -6.92 0.73 -16.23
CA GLN A 150 -6.27 0.43 -17.52
C GLN A 150 -7.27 0.42 -18.67
N GLU A 151 -8.44 -0.19 -18.48
CA GLU A 151 -9.50 -0.21 -19.50
C GLU A 151 -9.99 1.21 -19.81
N GLY A 152 -10.23 2.00 -18.76
CA GLY A 152 -10.66 3.39 -18.92
C GLY A 152 -9.66 4.24 -19.71
N ARG A 153 -8.36 4.05 -19.49
CA ARG A 153 -7.31 4.77 -20.24
C ARG A 153 -7.16 4.30 -21.71
N ASN A 154 -7.64 3.11 -22.05
CA ASN A 154 -7.71 2.63 -23.42
C ASN A 154 -8.96 3.12 -24.18
N SER A 155 -9.89 3.80 -23.51
CA SER A 155 -11.08 4.36 -24.13
C SER A 155 -10.73 5.42 -25.16
N PRO A 156 -11.36 5.42 -26.37
CA PRO A 156 -11.19 6.50 -27.35
C PRO A 156 -11.57 7.88 -26.82
N SER A 157 -12.42 7.95 -25.81
CA SER A 157 -12.85 9.20 -25.16
C SER A 157 -11.90 9.67 -24.06
N TYR A 158 -10.86 8.93 -23.73
CA TYR A 158 -9.89 9.33 -22.72
C TYR A 158 -8.95 10.39 -23.30
N ASN A 159 -9.02 11.57 -22.73
CA ASN A 159 -8.21 12.74 -23.16
C ASN A 159 -7.16 13.16 -22.12
N GLY A 160 -6.81 12.26 -21.19
CA GLY A 160 -5.96 12.55 -20.04
C GLY A 160 -6.79 12.79 -18.78
N GLY A 161 -6.11 12.96 -17.67
CA GLY A 161 -6.70 13.24 -16.36
C GLY A 161 -6.05 14.45 -15.71
N ASN A 162 -6.70 14.99 -14.69
CA ASN A 162 -6.17 16.05 -13.85
C ASN A 162 -5.76 15.48 -12.50
N PHE A 163 -4.61 15.90 -11.99
CA PHE A 163 -4.22 15.61 -10.63
C PHE A 163 -5.00 16.49 -9.65
N SER A 164 -5.49 15.87 -8.58
CA SER A 164 -6.02 16.62 -7.44
C SER A 164 -4.87 17.37 -6.75
N PRO A 165 -4.98 18.69 -6.56
CA PRO A 165 -3.93 19.46 -5.89
C PRO A 165 -3.76 19.11 -4.41
N ILE A 166 -4.74 18.40 -3.82
CA ILE A 166 -4.73 18.02 -2.40
C ILE A 166 -4.36 16.56 -2.23
N MET A 167 -4.84 15.65 -3.10
CA MET A 167 -4.76 14.21 -2.87
C MET A 167 -3.70 13.50 -3.70
N ASP A 168 -3.29 14.06 -4.85
CA ASP A 168 -2.43 13.37 -5.82
C ASP A 168 -0.95 13.78 -5.78
N ASN A 169 -0.52 14.49 -4.75
CA ASN A 169 0.89 14.91 -4.65
C ASN A 169 1.87 13.71 -4.79
N PRO A 170 1.68 12.58 -4.09
CA PRO A 170 2.57 11.42 -4.24
C PRO A 170 2.46 10.76 -5.62
N THR A 171 1.24 10.62 -6.15
CA THR A 171 1.00 10.10 -7.50
C THR A 171 1.64 10.97 -8.57
N HIS A 172 1.48 12.29 -8.47
CA HIS A 172 2.14 13.23 -9.38
C HIS A 172 3.68 13.15 -9.31
N HIS A 173 4.22 12.93 -8.11
CA HIS A 173 5.65 12.69 -7.92
C HIS A 173 6.12 11.43 -8.67
N PHE A 174 5.36 10.35 -8.59
CA PHE A 174 5.62 9.13 -9.36
C PHE A 174 5.55 9.37 -10.87
N HIS A 175 4.53 10.08 -11.35
CA HIS A 175 4.40 10.41 -12.78
C HIS A 175 5.58 11.24 -13.31
N LYS A 176 6.07 12.20 -12.53
CA LYS A 176 7.29 12.94 -12.88
C LYS A 176 8.50 12.02 -12.99
N TRP A 177 8.63 11.08 -12.05
CA TRP A 177 9.69 10.09 -12.09
C TRP A 177 9.60 9.22 -13.36
N VAL A 178 8.41 8.73 -13.72
CA VAL A 178 8.19 7.95 -14.95
C VAL A 178 8.58 8.77 -16.18
N ALA A 179 8.10 10.00 -16.29
CA ALA A 179 8.39 10.88 -17.44
C ALA A 179 9.89 11.20 -17.59
N THR A 180 10.63 11.20 -16.48
CA THR A 180 12.07 11.51 -16.49
C THR A 180 12.96 10.31 -16.76
N ASN A 181 12.52 9.09 -16.38
CA ASN A 181 13.39 7.93 -16.35
C ASN A 181 13.00 6.80 -17.32
N ILE A 182 11.77 6.82 -17.83
CA ILE A 182 11.24 5.72 -18.64
C ILE A 182 10.81 6.19 -20.05
N VAL A 183 10.42 7.45 -20.21
CA VAL A 183 9.90 8.02 -21.46
C VAL A 183 10.96 8.80 -22.20
#